data_3eb3d0b7b4e4b8a2783c88cfeb3911a5
#
_entry.id   3eb3d0b7b4e4b8a2783c88cfeb3911a5
#
_cell.length_a   1.000
_cell.length_b   1.000
_cell.length_c   1.000
_cell.angle_alpha   90.00
_cell.angle_beta   90.00
_cell.angle_gamma   90.00
#
_symmetry.space_group_name_H-M   'P 1'
#
loop_
_entity.id
_entity.type
_entity.pdbx_description
1 polymer ?
#
loop_
_entity_poly.entity_id
_entity_poly.type
_entity_poly.pdbx_seq_one_letter_code
_entity_poly.pdbx_strand_id
1 'polypeptide(L)'
;MNLSIIINCISNAVGRIGVPIGNKTTLDQKLELQKLLVGEFESKLNSCKAFWEHPLGENCGNRDRCDVYANTPEYQIILELDATRADQVAKKMLSRYYCANKTADNKPTVYICLLYPGTDSMNPNECVKYMNMGQEILLAMNPANRFIGGFIKEKSVDWKNIG
;
A
#
# COMPACT_ATOMS: atom_id res chain seq x y z
N MET A 1 -0.42 9.51 14.59
CA MET A 1 -0.36 9.17 13.12
C MET A 1 -1.26 10.12 12.34
N ASN A 2 -0.75 10.78 11.30
CA ASN A 2 -1.51 11.73 10.47
C ASN A 2 -1.71 11.13 9.06
N LEU A 3 -2.88 10.56 8.81
CA LEU A 3 -3.22 9.92 7.52
C LEU A 3 -3.22 10.90 6.35
N SER A 4 -3.56 12.18 6.58
CA SER A 4 -3.56 13.19 5.52
C SER A 4 -2.17 13.40 4.91
N ILE A 5 -1.10 13.33 5.71
CA ILE A 5 0.27 13.42 5.19
C ILE A 5 0.58 12.22 4.29
N ILE A 6 0.21 11.00 4.72
CA ILE A 6 0.42 9.77 3.94
C ILE A 6 -0.33 9.85 2.60
N ILE A 7 -1.59 10.26 2.62
CA ILE A 7 -2.42 10.43 1.42
C ILE A 7 -1.80 11.47 0.47
N ASN A 8 -1.31 12.59 1.00
CA ASN A 8 -0.64 13.61 0.20
C ASN A 8 0.67 13.09 -0.42
N CYS A 9 1.49 12.33 0.32
CA CYS A 9 2.68 11.69 -0.23
C CYS A 9 2.34 10.79 -1.43
N ILE A 10 1.30 9.97 -1.31
CA ILE A 10 0.86 9.08 -2.38
C ILE A 10 0.36 9.88 -3.57
N SER A 11 -0.50 10.86 -3.34
CA SER A 11 -1.05 11.71 -4.40
C SER A 11 0.06 12.46 -5.16
N ASN A 12 1.06 12.96 -4.45
CA ASN A 12 2.22 13.62 -5.05
C ASN A 12 3.06 12.65 -5.89
N ALA A 13 3.36 11.46 -5.36
CA ALA A 13 4.11 10.44 -6.09
C ALA A 13 3.40 10.03 -7.39
N VAL A 14 2.09 9.75 -7.31
CA VAL A 14 1.27 9.39 -8.47
C VAL A 14 1.18 10.54 -9.48
N GLY A 15 1.05 11.78 -9.02
CA GLY A 15 1.02 12.96 -9.88
C GLY A 15 2.33 13.24 -10.63
N ARG A 16 3.47 12.81 -10.06
CA ARG A 16 4.82 13.04 -10.60
C ARG A 16 5.36 11.94 -11.50
N ILE A 17 4.68 10.79 -11.59
CA ILE A 17 5.13 9.70 -12.45
C ILE A 17 5.29 10.18 -13.91
N GLY A 18 6.39 9.80 -14.56
CA GLY A 18 6.71 10.26 -15.91
C GLY A 18 5.67 9.83 -16.94
N VAL A 19 5.25 8.56 -16.88
CA VAL A 19 4.20 8.00 -17.75
C VAL A 19 2.97 7.69 -16.91
N PRO A 20 1.77 8.19 -17.26
CA PRO A 20 0.55 7.91 -16.52
C PRO A 20 0.27 6.41 -16.38
N ILE A 21 -0.18 5.99 -15.19
CA ILE A 21 -0.59 4.60 -14.97
C ILE A 21 -1.88 4.31 -15.73
N GLY A 22 -1.87 3.24 -16.53
CA GLY A 22 -2.99 2.84 -17.37
C GLY A 22 -3.13 1.33 -17.49
N ASN A 23 -3.98 0.87 -18.41
CA ASN A 23 -4.28 -0.56 -18.60
C ASN A 23 -3.07 -1.42 -19.01
N LYS A 24 -2.00 -0.79 -19.50
CA LYS A 24 -0.76 -1.47 -19.90
C LYS A 24 0.42 -1.05 -19.00
N THR A 25 0.17 -0.85 -17.71
CA THR A 25 1.23 -0.52 -16.74
C THR A 25 2.34 -1.57 -16.79
N THR A 26 3.55 -1.12 -17.03
CA THR A 26 4.74 -1.98 -17.10
C THR A 26 5.39 -2.14 -15.72
N LEU A 27 6.29 -3.10 -15.62
CA LEU A 27 7.12 -3.28 -14.40
C LEU A 27 7.95 -2.03 -14.10
N ASP A 28 8.49 -1.38 -15.13
CA ASP A 28 9.31 -0.17 -14.97
C ASP A 28 8.51 1.00 -14.41
N GLN A 29 7.26 1.20 -14.89
CA GLN A 29 6.36 2.22 -14.35
C GLN A 29 6.00 1.93 -12.88
N LYS A 30 5.76 0.67 -12.54
CA LYS A 30 5.51 0.25 -11.16
C LYS A 30 6.73 0.57 -10.28
N LEU A 31 7.93 0.23 -10.73
CA LEU A 31 9.17 0.51 -10.01
C LEU A 31 9.45 2.01 -9.87
N GLU A 32 9.16 2.81 -10.90
CA GLU A 32 9.26 4.27 -10.84
C GLU A 32 8.35 4.82 -9.73
N LEU A 33 7.08 4.38 -9.70
CA LEU A 33 6.14 4.81 -8.66
C LEU A 33 6.59 4.38 -7.25
N GLN A 34 7.10 3.17 -7.08
CA GLN A 34 7.65 2.70 -5.80
C GLN A 34 8.79 3.61 -5.31
N LYS A 35 9.71 4.00 -6.19
CA LYS A 35 10.83 4.91 -5.84
C LYS A 35 10.34 6.31 -5.48
N LEU A 36 9.36 6.84 -6.20
CA LEU A 36 8.74 8.13 -5.88
C LEU A 36 8.05 8.10 -4.52
N LEU A 37 7.33 7.02 -4.19
CA LEU A 37 6.68 6.83 -2.89
C LEU A 37 7.70 6.77 -1.74
N VAL A 38 8.80 6.05 -1.92
CA VAL A 38 9.89 6.02 -0.93
C VAL A 38 10.43 7.42 -0.67
N GLY A 39 10.74 8.19 -1.72
CA GLY A 39 11.23 9.57 -1.59
C GLY A 39 10.24 10.50 -0.90
N GLU A 40 8.94 10.41 -1.21
CA GLU A 40 7.90 11.20 -0.54
C GLU A 40 7.78 10.83 0.95
N PHE A 41 7.77 9.55 1.31
CA PHE A 41 7.69 9.12 2.70
C PHE A 41 8.91 9.57 3.51
N GLU A 42 10.13 9.38 3.01
CA GLU A 42 11.34 9.81 3.70
C GLU A 42 11.43 11.32 3.87
N SER A 43 10.92 12.10 2.90
CA SER A 43 10.97 13.57 2.96
C SER A 43 9.89 14.20 3.84
N LYS A 44 8.75 13.53 4.06
CA LYS A 44 7.57 14.11 4.70
C LYS A 44 7.20 13.48 6.04
N LEU A 45 7.61 12.22 6.29
CA LEU A 45 7.31 11.54 7.55
C LEU A 45 8.51 11.64 8.50
N ASN A 46 8.24 12.02 9.73
CA ASN A 46 9.29 12.22 10.73
C ASN A 46 10.11 10.95 10.99
N SER A 47 11.43 11.06 10.87
CA SER A 47 12.38 9.95 11.10
C SER A 47 12.01 8.67 10.35
N CYS A 48 11.42 8.80 9.16
CA CYS A 48 11.02 7.68 8.32
C CYS A 48 12.21 7.07 7.59
N LYS A 49 12.26 5.73 7.57
CA LYS A 49 13.09 4.95 6.66
C LYS A 49 12.18 4.15 5.75
N ALA A 50 12.31 4.31 4.45
CA ALA A 50 11.47 3.62 3.48
C ALA A 50 12.28 2.81 2.47
N PHE A 51 11.66 1.74 1.94
CA PHE A 51 12.30 0.79 1.04
C PHE A 51 11.27 0.30 0.02
N TRP A 52 11.69 0.10 -1.24
CA TRP A 52 10.89 -0.60 -2.25
C TRP A 52 11.28 -2.07 -2.32
N GLU A 53 10.35 -2.94 -2.76
CA GLU A 53 10.54 -4.40 -2.86
C GLU A 53 11.10 -5.01 -1.55
N HIS A 54 10.57 -4.57 -0.40
CA HIS A 54 11.10 -4.91 0.92
C HIS A 54 10.60 -6.28 1.40
N PRO A 55 11.49 -7.21 1.80
CA PRO A 55 11.10 -8.46 2.41
C PRO A 55 10.51 -8.22 3.82
N LEU A 56 9.36 -8.83 4.11
CA LEU A 56 8.67 -8.72 5.38
C LEU A 56 9.00 -9.91 6.29
N GLY A 57 10.19 -9.87 6.93
CA GLY A 57 10.60 -10.87 7.91
C GLY A 57 11.34 -12.08 7.35
N GLU A 58 12.32 -12.56 8.10
CA GLU A 58 13.19 -13.68 7.73
C GLU A 58 12.46 -15.04 7.67
N ASN A 59 11.35 -15.19 8.38
CA ASN A 59 10.63 -16.46 8.53
C ASN A 59 9.38 -16.60 7.64
N CYS A 60 9.10 -15.63 6.78
CA CYS A 60 7.90 -15.63 5.93
C CYS A 60 8.19 -16.08 4.48
N GLY A 61 9.39 -16.57 4.21
CA GLY A 61 9.83 -16.99 2.89
C GLY A 61 10.17 -15.82 1.96
N ASN A 62 11.04 -16.06 0.99
CA ASN A 62 11.54 -15.02 0.06
C ASN A 62 10.45 -14.40 -0.86
N ARG A 63 9.21 -14.86 -0.78
CA ARG A 63 8.09 -14.40 -1.61
C ARG A 63 7.23 -13.31 -0.95
N ASP A 64 7.38 -13.11 0.36
CA ASP A 64 6.59 -12.10 1.09
C ASP A 64 7.31 -10.76 1.12
N ARG A 65 7.40 -10.15 -0.05
CA ARG A 65 7.85 -8.76 -0.22
C ARG A 65 6.65 -7.85 -0.40
N CYS A 66 6.69 -6.67 0.20
CA CYS A 66 5.76 -5.60 -0.15
C CYS A 66 6.40 -4.65 -1.16
N ASP A 67 5.57 -3.98 -1.94
CA ASP A 67 6.04 -3.05 -2.96
C ASP A 67 6.73 -1.83 -2.36
N VAL A 68 6.19 -1.27 -1.26
CA VAL A 68 6.85 -0.25 -0.45
C VAL A 68 6.63 -0.54 1.03
N TYR A 69 7.72 -0.49 1.79
CA TYR A 69 7.71 -0.53 3.25
C TYR A 69 8.26 0.78 3.79
N ALA A 70 7.61 1.36 4.79
CA ALA A 70 8.15 2.51 5.50
C ALA A 70 7.99 2.33 7.02
N ASN A 71 9.04 2.68 7.76
CA ASN A 71 9.08 2.56 9.21
C ASN A 71 9.35 3.93 9.84
N THR A 72 8.47 4.34 10.73
CA THR A 72 8.61 5.53 11.57
C THR A 72 8.76 5.12 13.04
N PRO A 73 9.09 6.01 13.95
CA PRO A 73 9.10 5.69 15.39
C PRO A 73 7.75 5.22 15.93
N GLU A 74 6.63 5.68 15.35
CA GLU A 74 5.28 5.48 15.89
C GLU A 74 4.49 4.38 15.18
N TYR A 75 4.73 4.13 13.89
CA TYR A 75 3.97 3.19 13.07
C TYR A 75 4.79 2.70 11.87
N GLN A 76 4.31 1.63 11.25
CA GLN A 76 4.84 1.12 9.99
C GLN A 76 3.82 1.27 8.86
N ILE A 77 4.30 1.40 7.63
CA ILE A 77 3.49 1.44 6.41
C ILE A 77 3.84 0.23 5.55
N ILE A 78 2.83 -0.47 5.08
CA ILE A 78 2.94 -1.55 4.10
C ILE A 78 2.09 -1.15 2.90
N LEU A 79 2.70 -0.96 1.74
CA LEU A 79 2.00 -0.55 0.54
C LEU A 79 2.16 -1.59 -0.57
N GLU A 80 1.04 -1.97 -1.16
CA GLU A 80 0.94 -2.85 -2.32
C GLU A 80 0.37 -2.11 -3.53
N LEU A 81 1.02 -2.29 -4.67
CA LEU A 81 0.62 -1.79 -5.99
C LEU A 81 0.21 -2.97 -6.85
N ASP A 82 -1.07 -3.15 -7.08
CA ASP A 82 -1.59 -4.28 -7.85
C ASP A 82 -2.50 -3.86 -9.00
N ALA A 83 -2.61 -4.75 -9.98
CA ALA A 83 -3.73 -4.67 -10.91
C ALA A 83 -5.06 -4.81 -10.14
N THR A 84 -6.14 -4.24 -10.67
CA THR A 84 -7.48 -4.33 -10.08
C THR A 84 -7.94 -5.79 -10.00
N ARG A 85 -7.65 -6.44 -8.88
CA ARG A 85 -7.95 -7.86 -8.60
C ARG A 85 -8.44 -8.03 -7.17
N ALA A 86 -9.72 -8.30 -7.03
CA ALA A 86 -10.39 -8.42 -5.73
C ALA A 86 -9.79 -9.52 -4.85
N ASP A 87 -9.45 -10.67 -5.43
CA ASP A 87 -8.87 -11.82 -4.72
C ASP A 87 -7.50 -11.51 -4.08
N GLN A 88 -6.76 -10.55 -4.61
CA GLN A 88 -5.45 -10.17 -4.10
C GLN A 88 -5.52 -9.18 -2.93
N VAL A 89 -6.56 -8.35 -2.86
CA VAL A 89 -6.68 -7.31 -1.82
C VAL A 89 -6.60 -7.92 -0.41
N ALA A 90 -7.51 -8.83 -0.07
CA ALA A 90 -7.53 -9.46 1.25
C ALA A 90 -6.37 -10.43 1.46
N LYS A 91 -6.04 -11.25 0.45
CA LYS A 91 -4.94 -12.22 0.53
C LYS A 91 -3.60 -11.56 0.84
N LYS A 92 -3.25 -10.52 0.11
CA LYS A 92 -1.99 -9.81 0.34
C LYS A 92 -1.99 -9.07 1.67
N MET A 93 -3.08 -8.42 2.01
CA MET A 93 -3.20 -7.72 3.29
C MET A 93 -2.94 -8.68 4.46
N LEU A 94 -3.60 -9.82 4.52
CA LEU A 94 -3.41 -10.80 5.58
C LEU A 94 -1.98 -11.34 5.63
N SER A 95 -1.42 -11.74 4.48
CA SER A 95 -0.06 -12.25 4.38
C SER A 95 0.98 -11.21 4.82
N ARG A 96 0.91 -9.99 4.27
CA ARG A 96 1.86 -8.92 4.56
C ARG A 96 1.79 -8.43 6.01
N TYR A 97 0.56 -8.24 6.51
CA TYR A 97 0.35 -7.86 7.90
C TYR A 97 0.91 -8.92 8.86
N TYR A 98 0.60 -10.20 8.63
CA TYR A 98 1.12 -11.30 9.45
C TYR A 98 2.64 -11.31 9.46
N CYS A 99 3.29 -11.24 8.30
CA CYS A 99 4.74 -11.28 8.20
C CYS A 99 5.41 -10.07 8.88
N ALA A 100 4.90 -8.87 8.66
CA ALA A 100 5.44 -7.66 9.26
C ALA A 100 5.33 -7.64 10.78
N ASN A 101 4.24 -8.17 11.34
CA ASN A 101 4.01 -8.14 12.79
C ASN A 101 4.61 -9.34 13.55
N LYS A 102 5.17 -10.34 12.84
CA LYS A 102 5.90 -11.45 13.47
C LYS A 102 7.24 -11.02 14.07
N THR A 103 7.84 -9.98 13.52
CA THR A 103 9.19 -9.50 13.86
C THR A 103 9.22 -8.09 14.43
N ALA A 104 8.12 -7.36 14.37
CA ALA A 104 8.05 -5.98 14.81
C ALA A 104 7.61 -5.83 16.27
N ASP A 105 8.01 -4.71 16.87
CA ASP A 105 7.65 -4.26 18.23
C ASP A 105 6.15 -3.94 18.39
N ASN A 106 5.28 -4.66 17.72
CA ASN A 106 3.81 -4.51 17.75
C ASN A 106 3.32 -3.10 17.40
N LYS A 107 4.04 -2.42 16.49
CA LYS A 107 3.68 -1.08 16.04
C LYS A 107 2.36 -1.07 15.27
N PRO A 108 1.57 0.00 15.40
CA PRO A 108 0.44 0.22 14.51
C PRO A 108 0.86 0.13 13.03
N THR A 109 0.03 -0.51 12.22
CA THR A 109 0.27 -0.69 10.80
C THR A 109 -0.71 0.15 9.98
N VAL A 110 -0.19 0.93 9.04
CA VAL A 110 -0.97 1.50 7.94
C VAL A 110 -0.78 0.60 6.74
N TYR A 111 -1.81 -0.16 6.40
CA TYR A 111 -1.80 -0.95 5.18
C TYR A 111 -2.43 -0.16 4.03
N ILE A 112 -1.74 -0.08 2.91
CA ILE A 112 -2.16 0.69 1.75
C ILE A 112 -2.27 -0.23 0.55
N CYS A 113 -3.45 -0.24 -0.08
CA CYS A 113 -3.73 -0.99 -1.29
C CYS A 113 -4.04 -0.01 -2.43
N LEU A 114 -3.14 0.13 -3.38
CA LEU A 114 -3.33 0.94 -4.57
C LEU A 114 -3.48 0.04 -5.79
N LEU A 115 -4.64 0.12 -6.43
CA LEU A 115 -4.97 -0.69 -7.59
C LEU A 115 -4.88 0.14 -8.86
N TYR A 116 -4.08 -0.31 -9.83
CA TYR A 116 -4.05 0.27 -11.17
C TYR A 116 -4.97 -0.49 -12.12
N PRO A 117 -5.37 0.09 -13.27
CA PRO A 117 -6.23 -0.57 -14.23
C PRO A 117 -5.67 -1.94 -14.65
N GLY A 118 -6.52 -2.96 -14.61
CA GLY A 118 -6.22 -4.33 -14.99
C GLY A 118 -6.97 -4.74 -16.27
N THR A 119 -7.21 -6.04 -16.43
CA THR A 119 -8.01 -6.58 -17.53
C THR A 119 -9.50 -6.32 -17.33
N ASP A 120 -10.29 -6.24 -18.39
CA ASP A 120 -11.72 -5.89 -18.38
C ASP A 120 -12.63 -6.81 -17.53
N SER A 121 -12.12 -7.97 -17.13
CA SER A 121 -12.86 -8.92 -16.27
C SER A 121 -12.85 -8.56 -14.78
N MET A 122 -12.21 -7.48 -14.38
CA MET A 122 -12.04 -7.09 -12.99
C MET A 122 -13.23 -6.23 -12.50
N ASN A 123 -13.80 -6.59 -11.34
CA ASN A 123 -14.90 -5.85 -10.74
C ASN A 123 -14.39 -4.89 -9.65
N PRO A 124 -14.37 -3.56 -9.88
CA PRO A 124 -13.92 -2.59 -8.88
C PRO A 124 -14.74 -2.61 -7.59
N ASN A 125 -16.04 -2.90 -7.67
CA ASN A 125 -16.91 -2.97 -6.48
C ASN A 125 -16.52 -4.13 -5.54
N GLU A 126 -16.09 -5.25 -6.10
CA GLU A 126 -15.54 -6.36 -5.32
C GLU A 126 -14.25 -5.94 -4.61
N CYS A 127 -13.38 -5.18 -5.28
CA CYS A 127 -12.17 -4.65 -4.64
C CYS A 127 -12.51 -3.75 -3.46
N VAL A 128 -13.49 -2.84 -3.60
CA VAL A 128 -13.94 -1.95 -2.51
C VAL A 128 -14.50 -2.75 -1.34
N LYS A 129 -15.28 -3.80 -1.61
CA LYS A 129 -15.77 -4.72 -0.57
C LYS A 129 -14.62 -5.31 0.25
N TYR A 130 -13.57 -5.81 -0.41
CA TYR A 130 -12.40 -6.37 0.28
C TYR A 130 -11.53 -5.31 0.97
N MET A 131 -11.48 -4.07 0.47
CA MET A 131 -10.86 -2.95 1.19
C MET A 131 -11.56 -2.67 2.52
N ASN A 132 -12.90 -2.64 2.51
CA ASN A 132 -13.69 -2.43 3.73
C ASN A 132 -13.52 -3.59 4.73
N MET A 133 -13.58 -4.84 4.25
CA MET A 133 -13.27 -6.01 5.09
C MET A 133 -11.85 -5.95 5.67
N GLY A 134 -10.87 -5.52 4.88
CA GLY A 134 -9.49 -5.34 5.33
C GLY A 134 -9.38 -4.33 6.47
N GLN A 135 -10.09 -3.23 6.38
CA GLN A 135 -10.18 -2.22 7.46
C GLN A 135 -10.74 -2.83 8.75
N GLU A 136 -11.87 -3.54 8.66
CA GLU A 136 -12.50 -4.18 9.83
C GLU A 136 -11.55 -5.20 10.49
N ILE A 137 -10.89 -6.03 9.70
CA ILE A 137 -9.93 -7.04 10.18
C ILE A 137 -8.73 -6.36 10.86
N LEU A 138 -8.14 -5.33 10.24
CA LEU A 138 -6.98 -4.65 10.82
C LEU A 138 -7.33 -3.94 12.13
N LEU A 139 -8.50 -3.33 12.23
CA LEU A 139 -8.98 -2.69 13.46
C LEU A 139 -9.24 -3.73 14.57
N ALA A 140 -9.76 -4.91 14.23
CA ALA A 140 -9.95 -5.99 15.18
C ALA A 140 -8.62 -6.55 15.71
N MET A 141 -7.56 -6.56 14.89
CA MET A 141 -6.21 -6.99 15.30
C MET A 141 -5.51 -5.96 16.20
N ASN A 142 -5.63 -4.69 15.87
CA ASN A 142 -5.10 -3.57 16.66
C ASN A 142 -5.92 -2.30 16.32
N PRO A 143 -6.61 -1.67 17.30
CA PRO A 143 -7.42 -0.48 17.06
C PRO A 143 -6.67 0.73 16.49
N ALA A 144 -5.34 0.75 16.60
CA ALA A 144 -4.49 1.78 16.03
C ALA A 144 -4.10 1.52 14.55
N ASN A 145 -4.39 0.33 14.02
CA ASN A 145 -4.16 0.02 12.61
C ASN A 145 -5.09 0.83 11.70
N ARG A 146 -4.65 1.05 10.47
CA ARG A 146 -5.47 1.70 9.42
C ARG A 146 -5.30 0.99 8.09
N PHE A 147 -6.37 0.99 7.31
CA PHE A 147 -6.36 0.55 5.91
C PHE A 147 -6.65 1.74 5.00
N ILE A 148 -5.85 1.94 3.98
CA ILE A 148 -6.07 2.95 2.95
C ILE A 148 -6.19 2.23 1.61
N GLY A 149 -7.25 2.48 0.87
CA GLY A 149 -7.48 1.84 -0.43
C GLY A 149 -7.92 2.82 -1.50
N GLY A 150 -7.42 2.65 -2.71
CA GLY A 150 -7.80 3.49 -3.83
C GLY A 150 -7.40 2.93 -5.19
N PHE A 151 -7.97 3.52 -6.23
CA PHE A 151 -7.67 3.19 -7.61
C PHE A 151 -6.82 4.30 -8.25
N ILE A 152 -5.69 3.93 -8.82
CA ILE A 152 -4.87 4.85 -9.60
C ILE A 152 -5.56 5.08 -10.94
N LYS A 153 -5.81 6.34 -11.28
CA LYS A 153 -6.37 6.80 -12.55
C LYS A 153 -5.40 7.79 -13.17
N GLU A 154 -4.61 7.33 -14.13
CA GLU A 154 -3.57 8.12 -14.78
C GLU A 154 -2.57 8.72 -13.78
N LYS A 155 -2.74 9.98 -13.38
CA LYS A 155 -1.88 10.73 -12.45
C LYS A 155 -2.60 11.12 -11.15
N SER A 156 -3.68 10.44 -10.81
CA SER A 156 -4.47 10.70 -9.60
C SER A 156 -4.88 9.40 -8.91
N VAL A 157 -5.36 9.51 -7.69
CA VAL A 157 -5.93 8.38 -6.94
C VAL A 157 -7.38 8.65 -6.60
N ASP A 158 -8.26 7.73 -7.00
CA ASP A 158 -9.66 7.69 -6.60
C ASP A 158 -9.77 6.90 -5.29
N TRP A 159 -9.76 7.61 -4.17
CA TRP A 159 -9.79 7.02 -2.84
C TRP A 159 -11.14 6.38 -2.53
N LYS A 160 -11.14 5.17 -1.99
CA LYS A 160 -12.35 4.39 -1.64
C LYS A 160 -12.46 4.06 -0.16
N ASN A 161 -11.30 3.94 0.49
CA ASN A 161 -11.22 3.72 1.93
C ASN A 161 -10.06 4.57 2.48
N ILE A 162 -10.29 5.33 3.53
CA ILE A 162 -9.30 6.24 4.14
C ILE A 162 -9.17 5.96 5.66
N GLY A 163 -9.29 4.71 6.08
CA GLY A 163 -9.01 4.31 7.46
C GLY A 163 -10.17 4.53 8.41
#